data_55bc267c6a22725d8417cf5c77600fb1
#
_entry.id   55bc267c6a22725d8417cf5c77600fb1
#
_cell.length_a   1.000
_cell.length_b   1.000
_cell.length_c   1.000
_cell.angle_alpha   90.00
_cell.angle_beta   90.00
_cell.angle_gamma   90.00
#
_symmetry.space_group_name_H-M   'P 1'
#
loop_
_entity.id
_entity.type
_entity.pdbx_description
1 polymer ?
#
loop_
_entity_poly.entity_id
_entity_poly.type
_entity_poly.pdbx_seq_one_letter_code
_entity_poly.pdbx_strand_id
1 'polypeptide(L)'
;MNHAYELYLLSIENIDSSIVNNFIQYLSPERQKKVRNYRLEIDTIRTVCGEMLLRYALSERKGSSLPEIPLHFTYNPYGKPLLPDYPDVSFNISHSGNWVACAISDSGIGIDIEQISYDIDLNIANHYFHQKEIQIIRTTAAPESYHHFFRFWTAKESYLKCVGKGLGDPLNNFYVSDNTIILEGQITPWHIYFYDTINNYALSVCSNSSYTEPVLPASVSIENIIMCSS
;
A
#
# COMPACT_ATOMS: atom_id res chain seq x y z
N MET A 1 -23.38 -3.31 0.64
CA MET A 1 -22.87 -3.28 -0.75
C MET A 1 -21.57 -4.05 -0.74
N ASN A 2 -21.43 -5.10 -1.57
CA ASN A 2 -20.15 -5.80 -1.67
C ASN A 2 -19.18 -4.92 -2.45
N HIS A 3 -18.19 -4.36 -1.77
CA HIS A 3 -17.11 -3.62 -2.42
C HIS A 3 -16.01 -4.61 -2.86
N ALA A 4 -15.25 -4.23 -3.91
CA ALA A 4 -14.12 -5.02 -4.40
C ALA A 4 -13.02 -5.22 -3.34
N TYR A 5 -12.85 -4.22 -2.49
CA TYR A 5 -11.86 -4.14 -1.41
C TYR A 5 -12.27 -3.02 -0.46
N GLU A 6 -11.56 -2.92 0.64
CA GLU A 6 -11.66 -1.82 1.60
C GLU A 6 -10.31 -1.12 1.66
N LEU A 7 -10.32 0.20 1.74
CA LEU A 7 -9.13 1.05 1.72
C LEU A 7 -9.14 2.00 2.90
N TYR A 8 -8.10 1.95 3.71
CA TYR A 8 -7.93 2.73 4.93
C TYR A 8 -6.67 3.58 4.84
N LEU A 9 -6.78 4.84 5.24
CA LEU A 9 -5.70 5.82 5.24
C LEU A 9 -5.53 6.40 6.65
N LEU A 10 -4.31 6.42 7.15
CA LEU A 10 -3.93 6.99 8.43
C LEU A 10 -2.85 8.06 8.21
N SER A 11 -3.12 9.30 8.60
CA SER A 11 -2.07 10.30 8.74
C SER A 11 -1.30 10.05 10.02
N ILE A 12 0.03 9.99 9.90
CA ILE A 12 0.95 9.88 11.03
C ILE A 12 1.61 11.22 11.38
N GLU A 13 1.13 12.28 10.76
CA GLU A 13 1.56 13.64 11.10
C GLU A 13 1.15 13.96 12.55
N ASN A 14 2.11 14.41 13.35
CA ASN A 14 1.93 14.74 14.75
C ASN A 14 1.54 13.56 15.67
N ILE A 15 1.72 12.31 15.25
CA ILE A 15 1.56 11.17 16.18
C ILE A 15 2.72 11.17 17.16
N ASP A 16 2.39 11.22 18.46
CA ASP A 16 3.37 11.11 19.52
C ASP A 16 3.95 9.68 19.59
N SER A 17 5.27 9.58 19.56
CA SER A 17 5.97 8.30 19.67
C SER A 17 5.66 7.53 20.95
N SER A 18 5.29 8.21 22.03
CA SER A 18 4.85 7.57 23.28
C SER A 18 3.58 6.73 23.07
N ILE A 19 2.64 7.20 22.23
CA ILE A 19 1.44 6.46 21.86
C ILE A 19 1.85 5.22 21.06
N VAL A 20 2.73 5.39 20.08
CA VAL A 20 3.21 4.29 19.21
C VAL A 20 3.92 3.21 20.02
N ASN A 21 4.73 3.60 21.00
CA ASN A 21 5.44 2.67 21.88
C ASN A 21 4.50 1.73 22.66
N ASN A 22 3.31 2.20 23.04
CA ASN A 22 2.32 1.38 23.72
C ASN A 22 1.78 0.24 22.84
N PHE A 23 1.84 0.41 21.52
CA PHE A 23 1.37 -0.60 20.56
C PHE A 23 2.44 -1.62 20.16
N ILE A 24 3.72 -1.40 20.48
CA ILE A 24 4.80 -2.32 20.13
C ILE A 24 4.53 -3.73 20.68
N GLN A 25 3.94 -3.84 21.86
CA GLN A 25 3.61 -5.12 22.50
C GLN A 25 2.61 -5.97 21.68
N TYR A 26 1.76 -5.34 20.86
CA TYR A 26 0.77 -6.02 20.01
C TYR A 26 1.31 -6.47 18.65
N LEU A 27 2.53 -6.03 18.30
CA LEU A 27 3.19 -6.49 17.08
C LEU A 27 3.63 -7.97 17.21
N SER A 28 3.75 -8.65 16.08
CA SER A 28 4.38 -9.96 16.04
C SER A 28 5.83 -9.90 16.59
N PRO A 29 6.35 -10.97 17.21
CA PRO A 29 7.70 -10.97 17.78
C PRO A 29 8.79 -10.59 16.77
N GLU A 30 8.62 -10.98 15.50
CA GLU A 30 9.52 -10.60 14.42
C GLU A 30 9.51 -9.09 14.17
N ARG A 31 8.33 -8.48 14.10
CA ARG A 31 8.19 -7.02 13.90
C ARG A 31 8.65 -6.23 15.12
N GLN A 32 8.39 -6.73 16.34
CA GLN A 32 8.95 -6.12 17.55
C GLN A 32 10.49 -6.05 17.49
N LYS A 33 11.14 -7.13 17.03
CA LYS A 33 12.60 -7.16 16.83
C LYS A 33 13.02 -6.17 15.74
N LYS A 34 12.26 -6.07 14.65
CA LYS A 34 12.55 -5.15 13.54
C LYS A 34 12.50 -3.70 13.98
N VAL A 35 11.44 -3.27 14.66
CA VAL A 35 11.27 -1.88 15.10
C VAL A 35 12.33 -1.44 16.11
N ARG A 36 12.81 -2.34 16.98
CA ARG A 36 13.92 -2.06 17.91
C ARG A 36 15.27 -1.78 17.23
N ASN A 37 15.42 -2.19 15.97
CA ASN A 37 16.65 -2.02 15.19
C ASN A 37 16.60 -0.82 14.22
N TYR A 38 15.46 -0.11 14.14
CA TYR A 38 15.38 1.07 13.29
C TYR A 38 16.22 2.22 13.84
N ARG A 39 16.85 2.94 12.92
CA ARG A 39 17.65 4.14 13.25
C ARG A 39 16.80 5.40 13.31
N LEU A 40 15.75 5.45 12.51
CA LEU A 40 14.85 6.59 12.41
C LEU A 40 13.54 6.27 13.09
N GLU A 41 13.10 7.16 13.96
CA GLU A 41 11.83 7.05 14.68
C GLU A 41 10.63 6.92 13.75
N ILE A 42 10.66 7.64 12.63
CA ILE A 42 9.58 7.58 11.62
C ILE A 42 9.36 6.18 11.06
N ASP A 43 10.40 5.36 10.94
CA ASP A 43 10.27 3.98 10.45
C ASP A 43 9.58 3.08 11.48
N THR A 44 9.84 3.34 12.78
CA THR A 44 9.10 2.70 13.87
C THR A 44 7.62 3.08 13.80
N ILE A 45 7.32 4.37 13.71
CA ILE A 45 5.94 4.89 13.63
C ILE A 45 5.21 4.26 12.44
N ARG A 46 5.79 4.29 11.24
CA ARG A 46 5.19 3.69 10.03
C ARG A 46 4.92 2.21 10.18
N THR A 47 5.86 1.45 10.74
CA THR A 47 5.72 0.00 10.90
C THR A 47 4.64 -0.34 11.91
N VAL A 48 4.63 0.32 13.07
CA VAL A 48 3.62 0.10 14.12
C VAL A 48 2.24 0.52 13.61
N CYS A 49 2.12 1.73 13.09
CA CYS A 49 0.86 2.25 12.56
C CYS A 49 0.33 1.40 11.40
N GLY A 50 1.21 0.83 10.57
CA GLY A 50 0.81 -0.07 9.49
C GLY A 50 0.15 -1.34 9.99
N GLU A 51 0.71 -2.00 11.03
CA GLU A 51 0.08 -3.18 11.61
C GLU A 51 -1.18 -2.83 12.39
N MET A 52 -1.18 -1.71 13.10
CA MET A 52 -2.37 -1.25 13.84
C MET A 52 -3.52 -0.88 12.89
N LEU A 53 -3.21 -0.25 11.73
CA LEU A 53 -4.22 0.03 10.71
C LEU A 53 -4.79 -1.26 10.09
N LEU A 54 -3.96 -2.29 9.90
CA LEU A 54 -4.43 -3.60 9.47
C LEU A 54 -5.34 -4.23 10.52
N ARG A 55 -5.00 -4.15 11.81
CA ARG A 55 -5.85 -4.65 12.90
C ARG A 55 -7.20 -3.94 12.90
N TYR A 56 -7.19 -2.61 12.75
CA TYR A 56 -8.40 -1.82 12.63
C TYR A 56 -9.26 -2.30 11.44
N ALA A 57 -8.67 -2.44 10.25
CA ALA A 57 -9.36 -2.91 9.05
C ALA A 57 -9.99 -4.30 9.23
N LEU A 58 -9.28 -5.22 9.89
CA LEU A 58 -9.80 -6.55 10.22
C LEU A 58 -10.96 -6.50 11.23
N SER A 59 -10.89 -5.61 12.24
CA SER A 59 -11.97 -5.44 13.22
C SER A 59 -13.23 -4.89 12.59
N GLU A 60 -13.11 -3.87 11.73
CA GLU A 60 -14.23 -3.31 10.96
C GLU A 60 -14.92 -4.38 10.11
N ARG A 61 -14.12 -5.15 9.36
CA ARG A 61 -14.63 -6.21 8.51
C ARG A 61 -15.33 -7.32 9.28
N LYS A 62 -14.82 -7.65 10.48
CA LYS A 62 -15.38 -8.68 11.36
C LYS A 62 -16.59 -8.16 12.16
N GLY A 63 -16.75 -6.85 12.30
CA GLY A 63 -17.75 -6.21 13.15
C GLY A 63 -17.53 -6.45 14.65
N SER A 64 -16.29 -6.70 15.07
CA SER A 64 -15.91 -6.91 16.47
C SER A 64 -14.43 -6.61 16.70
N SER A 65 -14.07 -6.15 17.90
CA SER A 65 -12.66 -5.94 18.27
C SER A 65 -11.83 -7.21 18.10
N LEU A 66 -10.59 -7.05 17.71
CA LEU A 66 -9.63 -8.14 17.64
C LEU A 66 -9.07 -8.43 19.03
N PRO A 67 -8.69 -9.70 19.30
CA PRO A 67 -7.98 -10.04 20.53
C PRO A 67 -6.70 -9.22 20.69
N GLU A 68 -6.29 -8.92 21.92
CA GLU A 68 -5.03 -8.24 22.24
C GLU A 68 -3.78 -9.11 22.04
N ILE A 69 -3.84 -10.09 21.17
CA ILE A 69 -2.71 -10.96 20.80
C ILE A 69 -2.08 -10.49 19.48
N PRO A 70 -0.78 -10.65 19.28
CA PRO A 70 -0.13 -10.36 18.02
C PRO A 70 -0.76 -11.10 16.84
N LEU A 71 -0.86 -10.43 15.68
CA LEU A 71 -1.24 -11.11 14.44
C LEU A 71 -0.17 -12.13 14.06
N HIS A 72 -0.63 -13.31 13.65
CA HIS A 72 0.24 -14.35 13.13
C HIS A 72 0.43 -14.13 11.64
N PHE A 73 1.68 -13.92 11.21
CA PHE A 73 2.06 -13.79 9.82
C PHE A 73 2.84 -14.99 9.34
N THR A 74 2.53 -15.44 8.13
CA THR A 74 3.39 -16.28 7.32
C THR A 74 3.80 -15.53 6.07
N TYR A 75 4.76 -16.04 5.31
CA TYR A 75 5.26 -15.35 4.12
C TYR A 75 5.26 -16.32 2.94
N ASN A 76 4.86 -15.81 1.78
CA ASN A 76 5.04 -16.58 0.55
C ASN A 76 6.54 -16.65 0.18
N PRO A 77 6.95 -17.43 -0.85
CA PRO A 77 8.35 -17.56 -1.25
C PRO A 77 9.04 -16.24 -1.63
N TYR A 78 8.27 -15.19 -1.90
CA TYR A 78 8.76 -13.86 -2.30
C TYR A 78 8.66 -12.82 -1.19
N GLY A 79 8.29 -13.22 0.02
CA GLY A 79 8.24 -12.34 1.18
C GLY A 79 6.94 -11.55 1.36
N LYS A 80 5.88 -11.81 0.57
CA LYS A 80 4.56 -11.21 0.80
C LYS A 80 3.96 -11.80 2.07
N PRO A 81 3.57 -10.96 3.07
CA PRO A 81 2.94 -11.44 4.28
C PRO A 81 1.51 -11.95 4.01
N LEU A 82 1.14 -13.01 4.73
CA LEU A 82 -0.17 -13.66 4.71
C LEU A 82 -0.66 -13.80 6.14
N LEU A 83 -1.99 -13.89 6.33
CA LEU A 83 -2.65 -14.09 7.61
C LEU A 83 -3.32 -15.48 7.65
N PRO A 84 -2.65 -16.53 8.16
CA PRO A 84 -3.23 -17.88 8.22
C PRO A 84 -4.53 -17.95 9.02
N ASP A 85 -4.68 -17.10 10.05
CA ASP A 85 -5.86 -17.05 10.90
C ASP A 85 -7.06 -16.34 10.22
N TYR A 86 -6.82 -15.73 9.04
CA TYR A 86 -7.81 -15.03 8.21
C TYR A 86 -7.64 -15.46 6.74
N PRO A 87 -7.88 -16.74 6.40
CA PRO A 87 -7.54 -17.32 5.09
C PRO A 87 -8.30 -16.67 3.92
N ASP A 88 -9.46 -16.08 4.20
CA ASP A 88 -10.30 -15.40 3.21
C ASP A 88 -9.96 -13.90 3.07
N VAL A 89 -8.88 -13.44 3.72
CA VAL A 89 -8.46 -12.04 3.68
C VAL A 89 -7.09 -11.91 3.04
N SER A 90 -7.05 -11.24 1.90
CA SER A 90 -5.84 -10.67 1.33
C SER A 90 -5.67 -9.25 1.83
N PHE A 91 -4.45 -8.86 2.13
CA PHE A 91 -4.14 -7.49 2.55
C PHE A 91 -2.83 -7.00 1.96
N ASN A 92 -2.68 -5.69 1.94
CA ASN A 92 -1.40 -5.06 1.66
C ASN A 92 -1.31 -3.70 2.37
N ILE A 93 -0.10 -3.32 2.78
CA ILE A 93 0.20 -2.06 3.49
C ILE A 93 1.30 -1.35 2.72
N SER A 94 1.17 -0.04 2.58
CA SER A 94 2.23 0.86 2.09
C SER A 94 2.29 2.12 2.94
N HIS A 95 3.43 2.79 2.91
CA HIS A 95 3.63 4.04 3.64
C HIS A 95 4.69 4.91 2.95
N SER A 96 4.46 6.21 2.92
CA SER A 96 5.42 7.21 2.44
C SER A 96 5.13 8.55 3.11
N GLY A 97 6.17 9.35 3.36
CA GLY A 97 6.01 10.62 4.07
C GLY A 97 5.24 10.44 5.39
N ASN A 98 4.15 11.17 5.54
CA ASN A 98 3.30 11.19 6.73
C ASN A 98 2.05 10.30 6.59
N TRP A 99 2.03 9.35 5.65
CA TRP A 99 0.85 8.53 5.42
C TRP A 99 1.16 7.03 5.47
N VAL A 100 0.21 6.31 6.04
CA VAL A 100 0.12 4.86 6.01
C VAL A 100 -1.20 4.48 5.36
N ALA A 101 -1.14 3.53 4.44
CA ALA A 101 -2.29 3.02 3.70
C ALA A 101 -2.39 1.50 3.87
N CYS A 102 -3.60 1.01 4.06
CA CYS A 102 -3.91 -0.42 4.15
C CYS A 102 -5.10 -0.75 3.26
N ALA A 103 -4.95 -1.77 2.44
CA ALA A 103 -6.05 -2.32 1.65
C ALA A 103 -6.29 -3.77 2.05
N ILE A 104 -7.58 -4.17 2.16
CA ILE A 104 -8.01 -5.55 2.42
C ILE A 104 -9.08 -5.97 1.40
N SER A 105 -9.09 -7.26 1.02
CA SER A 105 -9.98 -7.81 0.01
C SER A 105 -10.16 -9.32 0.19
N ASP A 106 -11.18 -9.90 -0.42
CA ASP A 106 -11.36 -11.36 -0.57
C ASP A 106 -10.51 -11.94 -1.71
N SER A 107 -9.93 -11.08 -2.53
CA SER A 107 -9.11 -11.45 -3.69
C SER A 107 -7.74 -10.82 -3.61
N GLY A 108 -6.87 -11.10 -4.60
CA GLY A 108 -5.55 -10.49 -4.64
C GLY A 108 -5.61 -8.97 -4.58
N ILE A 109 -4.85 -8.38 -3.67
CA ILE A 109 -4.77 -6.93 -3.45
C ILE A 109 -3.33 -6.46 -3.28
N GLY A 110 -3.02 -5.29 -3.81
CA GLY A 110 -1.77 -4.57 -3.59
C GLY A 110 -2.02 -3.08 -3.52
N ILE A 111 -1.28 -2.38 -2.71
CA ILE A 111 -1.37 -0.92 -2.54
C ILE A 111 0.02 -0.30 -2.54
N ASP A 112 0.13 0.86 -3.14
CA ASP A 112 1.32 1.68 -3.01
C ASP A 112 0.96 3.16 -2.89
N ILE A 113 1.64 3.84 -1.96
CA ILE A 113 1.55 5.27 -1.71
C ILE A 113 2.94 5.87 -1.72
N GLU A 114 3.11 7.00 -2.43
CA GLU A 114 4.38 7.72 -2.48
C GLU A 114 4.17 9.23 -2.37
N GLN A 115 4.98 9.88 -1.55
CA GLN A 115 5.05 11.33 -1.51
C GLN A 115 5.75 11.83 -2.79
N ILE A 116 5.10 12.73 -3.51
CA ILE A 116 5.66 13.30 -4.74
C ILE A 116 6.84 14.20 -4.36
N SER A 117 8.02 13.88 -4.89
CA SER A 117 9.23 14.68 -4.74
C SER A 117 9.65 15.24 -6.09
N TYR A 118 9.90 16.53 -6.12
CA TYR A 118 10.40 17.23 -7.32
C TYR A 118 11.93 17.22 -7.44
N ASP A 119 12.61 16.61 -6.47
CA ASP A 119 14.08 16.50 -6.45
C ASP A 119 14.59 15.19 -7.08
N ILE A 120 13.69 14.30 -7.50
CA ILE A 120 14.07 13.03 -8.15
C ILE A 120 14.53 13.28 -9.58
N ASP A 121 15.59 12.58 -10.01
CA ASP A 121 15.98 12.55 -11.42
C ASP A 121 15.02 11.63 -12.21
N LEU A 122 14.16 12.23 -13.03
CA LEU A 122 13.20 11.49 -13.86
C LEU A 122 13.86 10.53 -14.85
N ASN A 123 15.17 10.63 -15.12
CA ASN A 123 15.89 9.68 -15.96
C ASN A 123 15.93 8.26 -15.37
N ILE A 124 15.68 8.11 -14.07
CA ILE A 124 15.54 6.79 -13.43
C ILE A 124 14.41 5.97 -14.09
N ALA A 125 13.40 6.62 -14.66
CA ALA A 125 12.33 5.96 -15.41
C ALA A 125 12.86 5.08 -16.57
N ASN A 126 14.01 5.43 -17.14
CA ASN A 126 14.62 4.66 -18.23
C ASN A 126 15.03 3.23 -17.83
N HIS A 127 15.24 3.00 -16.55
CA HIS A 127 15.63 1.70 -15.99
C HIS A 127 14.44 0.84 -15.59
N TYR A 128 13.34 1.49 -15.17
CA TYR A 128 12.22 0.81 -14.51
C TYR A 128 10.92 0.84 -15.31
N PHE A 129 10.74 1.78 -16.25
CA PHE A 129 9.46 1.95 -16.91
C PHE A 129 9.47 1.43 -18.36
N HIS A 130 8.29 1.05 -18.82
CA HIS A 130 8.10 0.69 -20.21
C HIS A 130 8.20 1.93 -21.11
N GLN A 131 8.64 1.76 -22.38
CA GLN A 131 8.89 2.88 -23.30
C GLN A 131 7.67 3.81 -23.50
N LYS A 132 6.46 3.27 -23.45
CA LYS A 132 5.23 4.09 -23.56
C LYS A 132 5.08 5.04 -22.39
N GLU A 133 5.40 4.61 -21.16
CA GLU A 133 5.34 5.44 -19.95
C GLU A 133 6.48 6.45 -19.92
N ILE A 134 7.68 6.05 -20.31
CA ILE A 134 8.84 6.95 -20.47
C ILE A 134 8.51 8.09 -21.44
N GLN A 135 7.85 7.77 -22.56
CA GLN A 135 7.46 8.77 -23.53
C GLN A 135 6.50 9.82 -22.92
N ILE A 136 5.49 9.38 -22.16
CA ILE A 136 4.56 10.29 -21.48
C ILE A 136 5.32 11.22 -20.53
N ILE A 137 6.19 10.68 -19.67
CA ILE A 137 6.98 11.47 -18.71
C ILE A 137 7.84 12.50 -19.46
N ARG A 138 8.52 12.12 -20.55
CA ARG A 138 9.43 12.99 -21.28
C ARG A 138 8.75 14.07 -22.09
N THR A 139 7.53 13.81 -22.57
CA THR A 139 6.76 14.78 -23.39
C THR A 139 5.91 15.71 -22.56
N THR A 140 5.81 15.48 -21.26
CA THR A 140 5.05 16.31 -20.31
C THR A 140 5.99 17.28 -19.60
N ALA A 141 5.57 18.56 -19.49
CA ALA A 141 6.34 19.57 -18.75
C ALA A 141 6.19 19.37 -17.24
N ALA A 142 7.19 19.84 -16.47
CA ALA A 142 7.07 19.92 -15.02
C ALA A 142 6.00 20.96 -14.61
N PRO A 143 5.29 20.76 -13.50
CA PRO A 143 5.44 19.69 -12.51
C PRO A 143 4.76 18.36 -12.90
N GLU A 144 3.92 18.34 -13.93
CA GLU A 144 3.05 17.23 -14.30
C GLU A 144 3.84 15.96 -14.67
N SER A 145 5.05 16.09 -15.22
CA SER A 145 5.94 14.94 -15.48
C SER A 145 6.30 14.15 -14.22
N TYR A 146 6.43 14.83 -13.07
CA TYR A 146 6.65 14.18 -11.76
C TYR A 146 5.40 13.45 -11.29
N HIS A 147 4.21 14.04 -11.48
CA HIS A 147 2.95 13.35 -11.19
C HIS A 147 2.79 12.07 -12.01
N HIS A 148 3.08 12.12 -13.30
CA HIS A 148 3.09 10.91 -14.14
C HIS A 148 4.10 9.87 -13.67
N PHE A 149 5.32 10.29 -13.29
CA PHE A 149 6.33 9.38 -12.76
C PHE A 149 5.81 8.63 -11.54
N PHE A 150 5.35 9.34 -10.51
CA PHE A 150 4.87 8.71 -9.28
C PHE A 150 3.58 7.92 -9.48
N ARG A 151 2.71 8.34 -10.39
CA ARG A 151 1.52 7.58 -10.78
C ARG A 151 1.88 6.22 -11.39
N PHE A 152 2.82 6.18 -12.32
CA PHE A 152 3.29 4.91 -12.89
C PHE A 152 4.07 4.07 -11.89
N TRP A 153 4.86 4.71 -11.04
CA TRP A 153 5.61 4.03 -9.99
C TRP A 153 4.66 3.30 -9.03
N THR A 154 3.72 4.02 -8.43
CA THR A 154 2.76 3.43 -7.48
C THR A 154 1.88 2.37 -8.12
N ALA A 155 1.47 2.54 -9.38
CA ALA A 155 0.72 1.55 -10.13
C ALA A 155 1.51 0.24 -10.30
N LYS A 156 2.78 0.33 -10.68
CA LYS A 156 3.66 -0.83 -10.85
C LYS A 156 3.95 -1.54 -9.53
N GLU A 157 4.27 -0.78 -8.49
CA GLU A 157 4.51 -1.34 -7.15
C GLU A 157 3.25 -2.00 -6.58
N SER A 158 2.08 -1.37 -6.71
CA SER A 158 0.82 -1.97 -6.26
C SER A 158 0.53 -3.28 -7.01
N TYR A 159 0.81 -3.35 -8.33
CA TYR A 159 0.67 -4.58 -9.09
C TYR A 159 1.62 -5.68 -8.59
N LEU A 160 2.91 -5.40 -8.43
CA LEU A 160 3.87 -6.40 -7.93
C LEU A 160 3.51 -6.90 -6.52
N LYS A 161 3.07 -6.00 -5.64
CA LYS A 161 2.58 -6.33 -4.30
C LYS A 161 1.30 -7.18 -4.37
N CYS A 162 0.42 -6.90 -5.34
CA CYS A 162 -0.80 -7.66 -5.55
C CYS A 162 -0.50 -9.10 -5.98
N VAL A 163 0.31 -9.28 -7.01
CA VAL A 163 0.73 -10.59 -7.52
C VAL A 163 1.60 -11.34 -6.51
N GLY A 164 2.31 -10.61 -5.65
CA GLY A 164 3.12 -11.17 -4.58
C GLY A 164 4.37 -11.92 -5.04
N LYS A 165 4.89 -11.58 -6.22
CA LYS A 165 6.15 -12.12 -6.78
C LYS A 165 7.38 -11.24 -6.47
N GLY A 166 7.18 -10.13 -5.74
CA GLY A 166 8.24 -9.18 -5.46
C GLY A 166 8.81 -8.56 -6.76
N LEU A 167 10.06 -8.11 -6.71
CA LEU A 167 10.79 -7.55 -7.86
C LEU A 167 11.29 -8.64 -8.85
N GLY A 168 10.72 -9.85 -8.81
CA GLY A 168 11.12 -10.94 -9.71
C GLY A 168 10.81 -10.68 -11.18
N ASP A 169 9.78 -9.90 -11.47
CA ASP A 169 9.45 -9.46 -12.82
C ASP A 169 9.98 -8.03 -13.05
N PRO A 170 10.81 -7.78 -14.09
CA PRO A 170 11.29 -6.44 -14.38
C PRO A 170 10.12 -5.48 -14.64
N LEU A 171 10.14 -4.32 -13.97
CA LEU A 171 9.08 -3.31 -14.07
C LEU A 171 8.86 -2.79 -15.50
N ASN A 172 9.85 -2.88 -16.38
CA ASN A 172 9.77 -2.43 -17.77
C ASN A 172 9.15 -3.47 -18.74
N ASN A 173 8.83 -4.68 -18.27
CA ASN A 173 8.19 -5.72 -19.08
C ASN A 173 6.69 -5.51 -19.27
N PHE A 174 6.08 -4.64 -18.47
CA PHE A 174 4.66 -4.33 -18.54
C PHE A 174 4.41 -2.83 -18.40
N TYR A 175 3.24 -2.39 -18.80
CA TYR A 175 2.82 -0.99 -18.68
C TYR A 175 1.36 -0.89 -18.29
N VAL A 176 0.99 0.30 -17.80
CA VAL A 176 -0.38 0.64 -17.42
C VAL A 176 -1.06 1.34 -18.60
N SER A 177 -2.22 0.88 -19.01
CA SER A 177 -3.09 1.53 -20.00
C SER A 177 -4.54 1.38 -19.58
N ASP A 178 -5.29 2.48 -19.63
CA ASP A 178 -6.72 2.50 -19.27
C ASP A 178 -7.02 1.78 -17.95
N ASN A 179 -6.21 2.07 -16.93
CA ASN A 179 -6.30 1.47 -15.60
C ASN A 179 -6.09 -0.06 -15.56
N THR A 180 -5.51 -0.64 -16.59
CA THR A 180 -5.26 -2.07 -16.69
C THR A 180 -3.77 -2.34 -16.92
N ILE A 181 -3.27 -3.45 -16.40
CA ILE A 181 -1.90 -3.91 -16.65
C ILE A 181 -1.86 -4.64 -17.99
N ILE A 182 -0.96 -4.19 -18.86
CA ILE A 182 -0.64 -4.83 -20.14
C ILE A 182 0.71 -5.53 -20.00
N LEU A 183 0.71 -6.84 -20.08
CA LEU A 183 1.91 -7.68 -20.02
C LEU A 183 2.09 -8.40 -21.37
N GLU A 184 3.29 -8.30 -21.97
CA GLU A 184 3.60 -8.91 -23.28
C GLU A 184 2.57 -8.56 -24.37
N GLY A 185 2.02 -7.34 -24.31
CA GLY A 185 1.02 -6.86 -25.24
C GLY A 185 -0.41 -7.38 -25.01
N GLN A 186 -0.64 -8.17 -23.97
CA GLN A 186 -1.95 -8.71 -23.63
C GLN A 186 -2.55 -8.02 -22.41
N ILE A 187 -3.87 -7.82 -22.43
CA ILE A 187 -4.62 -7.31 -21.30
C ILE A 187 -4.66 -8.39 -20.20
N THR A 188 -4.25 -8.02 -19.01
CA THR A 188 -4.33 -8.90 -17.84
C THR A 188 -5.62 -8.65 -17.04
N PRO A 189 -6.01 -9.55 -16.12
CA PRO A 189 -7.18 -9.34 -15.26
C PRO A 189 -6.92 -8.35 -14.11
N TRP A 190 -5.78 -7.68 -14.08
CA TRP A 190 -5.40 -6.78 -13.01
C TRP A 190 -5.76 -5.34 -13.33
N HIS A 191 -6.56 -4.70 -12.45
CA HIS A 191 -7.00 -3.32 -12.56
C HIS A 191 -6.25 -2.44 -11.56
N ILE A 192 -5.89 -1.23 -11.99
CA ILE A 192 -5.27 -0.21 -11.17
C ILE A 192 -6.30 0.87 -10.86
N TYR A 193 -6.50 1.17 -9.59
CA TYR A 193 -7.32 2.26 -9.11
C TYR A 193 -6.40 3.35 -8.59
N PHE A 194 -6.51 4.54 -9.18
CA PHE A 194 -5.74 5.71 -8.79
C PHE A 194 -6.56 6.61 -7.88
N TYR A 195 -5.90 7.20 -6.89
CA TYR A 195 -6.52 8.06 -5.90
C TYR A 195 -5.79 9.39 -5.79
N ASP A 196 -6.52 10.48 -6.02
CA ASP A 196 -6.03 11.86 -5.89
C ASP A 196 -6.58 12.49 -4.59
N THR A 197 -6.65 11.70 -3.51
CA THR A 197 -7.29 12.09 -2.24
C THR A 197 -6.35 12.79 -1.27
N ILE A 198 -5.05 12.70 -1.49
CA ILE A 198 -4.02 13.28 -0.62
C ILE A 198 -3.13 14.19 -1.46
N ASN A 199 -3.10 15.47 -1.10
CA ASN A 199 -2.25 16.44 -1.80
C ASN A 199 -0.76 16.02 -1.75
N ASN A 200 -0.07 16.16 -2.87
CA ASN A 200 1.34 15.80 -3.03
C ASN A 200 1.67 14.31 -2.80
N TYR A 201 0.69 13.43 -2.98
CA TYR A 201 0.92 11.98 -2.96
C TYR A 201 0.31 11.32 -4.19
N ALA A 202 0.97 10.28 -4.66
CA ALA A 202 0.40 9.31 -5.58
C ALA A 202 -0.01 8.07 -4.78
N LEU A 203 -1.23 7.60 -4.99
CA LEU A 203 -1.77 6.40 -4.34
C LEU A 203 -2.43 5.52 -5.39
N SER A 204 -2.06 4.26 -5.42
CA SER A 204 -2.62 3.27 -6.33
C SER A 204 -2.96 1.97 -5.62
N VAL A 205 -4.08 1.39 -6.00
CA VAL A 205 -4.49 0.04 -5.58
C VAL A 205 -4.59 -0.86 -6.80
N CYS A 206 -4.02 -2.05 -6.73
CA CYS A 206 -4.16 -3.10 -7.73
C CYS A 206 -5.05 -4.23 -7.20
N SER A 207 -6.03 -4.64 -7.97
CA SER A 207 -6.89 -5.77 -7.66
C SER A 207 -7.30 -6.53 -8.93
N ASN A 208 -7.59 -7.82 -8.80
CA ASN A 208 -8.19 -8.64 -9.87
C ASN A 208 -9.70 -8.82 -9.68
N SER A 209 -10.30 -7.98 -8.86
CA SER A 209 -11.75 -7.97 -8.70
C SER A 209 -12.46 -7.53 -9.99
N SER A 210 -13.62 -8.10 -10.25
CA SER A 210 -14.48 -7.73 -11.38
C SER A 210 -15.19 -6.38 -11.21
N TYR A 211 -15.01 -5.70 -10.09
CA TYR A 211 -15.58 -4.37 -9.86
C TYR A 211 -14.77 -3.32 -10.63
N THR A 212 -15.48 -2.37 -11.22
CA THR A 212 -14.89 -1.32 -12.06
C THR A 212 -14.76 0.02 -11.36
N GLU A 213 -15.48 0.22 -10.25
CA GLU A 213 -15.49 1.49 -9.55
C GLU A 213 -14.49 1.50 -8.38
N PRO A 214 -13.73 2.60 -8.20
CA PRO A 214 -12.84 2.74 -7.06
C PRO A 214 -13.65 2.87 -5.76
N VAL A 215 -13.16 2.23 -4.71
CA VAL A 215 -13.73 2.36 -3.36
C VAL A 215 -13.30 3.69 -2.74
N LEU A 216 -14.20 4.37 -2.05
CA LEU A 216 -13.82 5.58 -1.30
C LEU A 216 -12.91 5.21 -0.12
N PRO A 217 -11.74 5.85 0.01
CA PRO A 217 -10.86 5.61 1.15
C PRO A 217 -11.49 6.06 2.46
N ALA A 218 -11.45 5.20 3.48
CA ALA A 218 -11.80 5.58 4.84
C ALA A 218 -10.60 6.23 5.52
N SER A 219 -10.76 7.49 5.95
CA SER A 219 -9.77 8.16 6.77
C SER A 219 -9.91 7.68 8.21
N VAL A 220 -8.83 7.15 8.77
CA VAL A 220 -8.77 6.62 10.13
C VAL A 220 -7.89 7.52 10.97
N SER A 221 -8.31 7.82 12.20
CA SER A 221 -7.47 8.54 13.17
C SER A 221 -6.79 7.57 14.14
N ILE A 222 -5.76 8.05 14.83
CA ILE A 222 -5.10 7.22 15.86
C ILE A 222 -6.05 6.90 17.01
N GLU A 223 -6.99 7.78 17.31
CA GLU A 223 -8.03 7.57 18.33
C GLU A 223 -8.96 6.41 17.95
N ASN A 224 -9.34 6.30 16.66
CA ASN A 224 -10.14 5.17 16.18
C ASN A 224 -9.40 3.84 16.43
N ILE A 225 -8.09 3.82 16.18
CA ILE A 225 -7.26 2.64 16.41
C ILE A 225 -7.18 2.29 17.88
N ILE A 226 -6.98 3.28 18.76
CA ILE A 226 -6.94 3.10 20.22
C ILE A 226 -8.24 2.49 20.74
N MET A 227 -9.39 3.03 20.31
CA MET A 227 -10.71 2.54 20.73
C MET A 227 -10.99 1.10 20.29
N CYS A 228 -10.49 0.68 19.14
CA CYS A 228 -10.64 -0.71 18.68
C CYS A 228 -9.69 -1.69 19.35
N SER A 229 -8.69 -1.18 20.07
CA SER A 229 -7.67 -1.98 20.78
C SER A 229 -7.95 -2.10 22.28
N SER A 230 -9.03 -1.47 22.76
CA SER A 230 -9.52 -1.51 24.15
C SER A 230 -10.71 -2.46 24.24
#